data_df72f0aad6bd02cf97f6bf1f8fc7f56f
#
_entry.id   df72f0aad6bd02cf97f6bf1f8fc7f56f
#
_cell.length_a   1.000
_cell.length_b   1.000
_cell.length_c   1.000
_cell.angle_alpha   90.00
_cell.angle_beta   90.00
_cell.angle_gamma   90.00
#
_symmetry.space_group_name_H-M   'P 1'
#
loop_
_entity.id
_entity.type
_entity.pdbx_description
1 polymer ?
#
loop_
_entity_poly.entity_id
_entity_poly.type
_entity_poly.pdbx_seq_one_letter_code
_entity_poly.pdbx_strand_id
1 'polypeptide(L)'
;MKTNEYVKQFKLDKENYNFNREKFMEAFGQEFKDRIEAMITACQKMKVQFTYEKFLHAVKEQQDKFRSISNKKAGEPFSEKLFSAFFALHVIPLRANLFPNLHAELEEKRKKAIEMDEKIKAELEAKEKEEKAKQKRMKPILEAIIAYGAAQSMARKQKQMKDKPNMKR
;
A
#
# COMPACT_ATOMS: atom_id res chain seq x y z
N MET A 1 -23.34 -18.20 7.68
CA MET A 1 -24.20 -17.01 7.86
C MET A 1 -24.14 -16.14 6.61
N LYS A 2 -25.27 -15.58 6.15
CA LYS A 2 -25.28 -14.68 4.97
C LYS A 2 -24.81 -13.27 5.40
N THR A 3 -24.14 -12.53 4.53
CA THR A 3 -23.63 -11.18 4.83
C THR A 3 -24.70 -10.23 5.43
N ASN A 4 -25.94 -10.34 4.97
CA ASN A 4 -27.06 -9.54 5.50
C ASN A 4 -27.42 -9.88 6.96
N GLU A 5 -27.14 -11.08 7.41
CA GLU A 5 -27.36 -11.51 8.79
C GLU A 5 -26.32 -10.89 9.71
N TYR A 6 -25.05 -10.79 9.26
CA TYR A 6 -24.01 -10.06 9.99
C TYR A 6 -24.32 -8.58 10.13
N VAL A 7 -24.79 -7.96 9.04
CA VAL A 7 -25.20 -6.53 9.07
C VAL A 7 -26.29 -6.30 10.11
N LYS A 8 -27.28 -7.18 10.21
CA LYS A 8 -28.35 -7.10 11.21
C LYS A 8 -27.86 -7.41 12.62
N GLN A 9 -27.12 -8.51 12.80
CA GLN A 9 -26.68 -8.99 14.09
C GLN A 9 -25.73 -8.02 14.80
N PHE A 10 -24.81 -7.40 14.06
CA PHE A 10 -23.79 -6.50 14.60
C PHE A 10 -24.09 -5.03 14.38
N LYS A 11 -25.32 -4.70 13.91
CA LYS A 11 -25.72 -3.31 13.65
C LYS A 11 -24.70 -2.56 12.79
N LEU A 12 -24.24 -3.21 11.72
CA LEU A 12 -23.32 -2.59 10.80
C LEU A 12 -23.99 -1.40 10.12
N ASP A 13 -23.54 -0.20 10.44
CA ASP A 13 -23.96 1.01 9.76
C ASP A 13 -23.09 1.23 8.53
N LYS A 14 -23.65 0.93 7.36
CA LYS A 14 -23.00 1.14 6.07
C LYS A 14 -22.66 2.62 5.80
N GLU A 15 -23.30 3.53 6.49
CA GLU A 15 -23.12 4.96 6.28
C GLU A 15 -22.10 5.59 7.21
N ASN A 16 -22.07 5.16 8.49
CA ASN A 16 -21.31 5.83 9.54
C ASN A 16 -20.11 5.05 10.08
N TYR A 17 -19.87 3.84 9.59
CA TYR A 17 -18.77 3.00 10.14
C TYR A 17 -18.97 2.55 11.58
N ASN A 18 -20.13 2.85 12.15
CA ASN A 18 -20.40 2.66 13.57
C ASN A 18 -21.01 1.28 13.81
N PHE A 19 -20.18 0.32 14.17
CA PHE A 19 -20.62 -1.03 14.54
C PHE A 19 -19.68 -1.61 15.60
N ASN A 20 -20.15 -2.64 16.28
CA ASN A 20 -19.31 -3.33 17.27
C ASN A 20 -18.27 -4.22 16.57
N ARG A 21 -17.14 -3.60 16.21
CA ARG A 21 -16.07 -4.20 15.45
C ARG A 21 -15.47 -5.44 16.12
N GLU A 22 -15.30 -5.39 17.42
CA GLU A 22 -14.69 -6.49 18.19
C GLU A 22 -15.56 -7.75 18.12
N LYS A 23 -16.84 -7.64 18.48
CA LYS A 23 -17.79 -8.76 18.39
C LYS A 23 -17.94 -9.30 16.97
N PHE A 24 -17.93 -8.39 16.00
CA PHE A 24 -17.98 -8.79 14.60
C PHE A 24 -16.77 -9.62 14.20
N MET A 25 -15.55 -9.16 14.53
CA MET A 25 -14.31 -9.88 14.24
C MET A 25 -14.22 -11.21 14.96
N GLU A 26 -14.67 -11.27 16.21
CA GLU A 26 -14.72 -12.51 16.99
C GLU A 26 -15.65 -13.54 16.36
N ALA A 27 -16.87 -13.14 16.00
CA ALA A 27 -17.84 -14.03 15.35
C ALA A 27 -17.36 -14.53 13.99
N PHE A 28 -16.76 -13.66 13.17
CA PHE A 28 -16.17 -14.05 11.89
C PHE A 28 -14.96 -14.97 12.07
N GLY A 29 -14.12 -14.69 13.06
CA GLY A 29 -12.98 -15.51 13.41
C GLY A 29 -13.38 -16.90 13.85
N GLN A 30 -14.42 -17.01 14.70
CA GLN A 30 -14.93 -18.29 15.16
C GLN A 30 -15.57 -19.08 14.00
N GLU A 31 -16.40 -18.44 13.16
CA GLU A 31 -16.96 -19.11 11.99
C GLU A 31 -15.89 -19.65 11.03
N PHE A 32 -14.82 -18.87 10.81
CA PHE A 32 -13.71 -19.30 9.97
C PHE A 32 -12.99 -20.49 10.58
N LYS A 33 -12.72 -20.49 11.88
CA LYS A 33 -12.09 -21.57 12.62
C LYS A 33 -12.92 -22.85 12.55
N ASP A 34 -14.20 -22.77 12.85
CA ASP A 34 -15.14 -23.90 12.80
C ASP A 34 -15.18 -24.52 11.40
N ARG A 35 -15.15 -23.66 10.37
CA ARG A 35 -15.10 -24.09 8.97
C ARG A 35 -13.81 -24.85 8.65
N ILE A 36 -12.66 -24.34 9.06
CA ILE A 36 -11.38 -25.04 8.84
C ILE A 36 -11.37 -26.37 9.58
N GLU A 37 -11.85 -26.45 10.80
CA GLU A 37 -11.98 -27.69 11.56
C GLU A 37 -12.90 -28.70 10.88
N ALA A 38 -14.03 -28.24 10.35
CA ALA A 38 -14.93 -29.08 9.56
C ALA A 38 -14.27 -29.63 8.28
N MET A 39 -13.48 -28.79 7.58
CA MET A 39 -12.73 -29.21 6.39
C MET A 39 -11.64 -30.24 6.74
N ILE A 40 -10.92 -30.06 7.83
CA ILE A 40 -9.93 -31.02 8.32
C ILE A 40 -10.60 -32.35 8.63
N THR A 41 -11.71 -32.32 9.37
CA THR A 41 -12.50 -33.51 9.73
C THR A 41 -13.01 -34.24 8.48
N ALA A 42 -13.50 -33.52 7.48
CA ALA A 42 -13.93 -34.08 6.21
C ALA A 42 -12.78 -34.75 5.45
N CYS A 43 -11.61 -34.09 5.42
CA CYS A 43 -10.40 -34.66 4.81
C CYS A 43 -9.97 -35.95 5.51
N GLN A 44 -9.99 -35.99 6.85
CA GLN A 44 -9.69 -37.20 7.64
C GLN A 44 -10.62 -38.35 7.34
N LYS A 45 -11.93 -38.09 7.27
CA LYS A 45 -12.95 -39.11 6.90
C LYS A 45 -12.71 -39.68 5.51
N MET A 46 -12.30 -38.83 4.56
CA MET A 46 -11.98 -39.23 3.18
C MET A 46 -10.57 -39.79 3.02
N LYS A 47 -9.78 -39.89 4.08
CA LYS A 47 -8.35 -40.26 4.06
C LYS A 47 -7.51 -39.41 3.11
N VAL A 48 -7.83 -38.14 2.99
CA VAL A 48 -7.10 -37.13 2.16
C VAL A 48 -6.43 -36.13 3.08
N GLN A 49 -5.25 -35.68 2.71
CA GLN A 49 -4.54 -34.67 3.48
C GLN A 49 -5.22 -33.30 3.34
N PHE A 50 -5.33 -32.56 4.46
CA PHE A 50 -5.68 -31.15 4.44
C PHE A 50 -4.45 -30.33 4.01
N THR A 51 -4.50 -29.75 2.80
CA THR A 51 -3.39 -29.03 2.19
C THR A 51 -3.51 -27.53 2.41
N TYR A 52 -2.37 -26.83 2.25
CA TYR A 52 -2.35 -25.36 2.30
C TYR A 52 -3.23 -24.71 1.21
N GLU A 53 -3.36 -25.34 0.05
CA GLU A 53 -4.25 -24.86 -1.02
C GLU A 53 -5.72 -24.83 -0.58
N LYS A 54 -6.17 -25.89 0.12
CA LYS A 54 -7.53 -25.94 0.69
C LYS A 54 -7.72 -24.83 1.73
N PHE A 55 -6.70 -24.59 2.55
CA PHE A 55 -6.71 -23.47 3.50
C PHE A 55 -6.83 -22.12 2.78
N LEU A 56 -6.00 -21.87 1.74
CA LEU A 56 -6.07 -20.64 0.95
C LEU A 56 -7.42 -20.44 0.26
N HIS A 57 -8.03 -21.53 -0.21
CA HIS A 57 -9.37 -21.47 -0.79
C HIS A 57 -10.40 -20.97 0.24
N ALA A 58 -10.36 -21.49 1.46
CA ALA A 58 -11.23 -21.02 2.53
C ALA A 58 -10.97 -19.54 2.90
N VAL A 59 -9.71 -19.12 2.90
CA VAL A 59 -9.34 -17.69 3.11
C VAL A 59 -9.91 -16.80 2.02
N LYS A 60 -9.81 -17.22 0.75
CA LYS A 60 -10.35 -16.47 -0.38
C LYS A 60 -11.87 -16.32 -0.31
N GLU A 61 -12.58 -17.40 0.01
CA GLU A 61 -14.03 -17.31 0.19
C GLU A 61 -14.42 -16.39 1.35
N GLN A 62 -13.61 -16.36 2.41
CA GLN A 62 -13.82 -15.40 3.51
C GLN A 62 -13.57 -13.97 3.04
N GLN A 63 -12.54 -13.73 2.24
CA GLN A 63 -12.29 -12.41 1.62
C GLN A 63 -13.48 -11.96 0.75
N ASP A 64 -14.05 -12.86 -0.03
CA ASP A 64 -15.20 -12.52 -0.87
C ASP A 64 -16.45 -12.18 -0.05
N LYS A 65 -16.64 -12.80 1.12
CA LYS A 65 -17.67 -12.39 2.08
C LYS A 65 -17.43 -10.95 2.58
N PHE A 66 -16.20 -10.59 2.93
CA PHE A 66 -15.87 -9.22 3.33
C PHE A 66 -16.11 -8.20 2.20
N ARG A 67 -15.77 -8.55 0.96
CA ARG A 67 -16.00 -7.70 -0.22
C ARG A 67 -17.48 -7.38 -0.46
N SER A 68 -18.38 -8.24 -0.01
CA SER A 68 -19.82 -7.97 -0.08
C SER A 68 -20.30 -6.94 0.95
N ILE A 69 -19.48 -6.61 1.96
CA ILE A 69 -19.73 -5.57 2.94
C ILE A 69 -19.12 -4.28 2.40
N SER A 70 -19.94 -3.30 2.02
CA SER A 70 -19.46 -2.02 1.51
C SER A 70 -19.98 -0.86 2.33
N ASN A 71 -19.15 0.15 2.51
CA ASN A 71 -19.54 1.43 3.09
C ASN A 71 -19.13 2.57 2.15
N LYS A 72 -20.12 3.24 1.54
CA LYS A 72 -19.89 4.29 0.55
C LYS A 72 -19.25 5.56 1.12
N LYS A 73 -19.43 5.83 2.42
CA LYS A 73 -18.89 7.04 3.08
C LYS A 73 -17.47 6.88 3.59
N ALA A 74 -16.95 5.68 3.63
CA ALA A 74 -15.64 5.41 4.22
C ALA A 74 -14.43 5.81 3.35
N GLY A 75 -14.64 6.27 2.14
CA GLY A 75 -13.58 6.76 1.21
C GLY A 75 -12.60 5.70 0.72
N GLU A 76 -12.38 4.65 1.49
CA GLU A 76 -11.62 3.45 1.13
C GLU A 76 -12.49 2.21 1.27
N PRO A 77 -12.15 1.11 0.58
CA PRO A 77 -12.91 -0.13 0.70
C PRO A 77 -12.95 -0.61 2.16
N PHE A 78 -14.06 -0.33 2.83
CA PHE A 78 -14.31 -0.75 4.21
C PHE A 78 -14.05 -2.24 4.41
N SER A 79 -14.45 -3.03 3.42
CA SER A 79 -14.23 -4.47 3.37
C SER A 79 -12.75 -4.87 3.39
N GLU A 80 -11.85 -4.12 2.74
CA GLU A 80 -10.43 -4.43 2.70
C GLU A 80 -9.74 -4.18 4.04
N LYS A 81 -10.07 -3.07 4.70
CA LYS A 81 -9.57 -2.80 6.06
C LYS A 81 -10.05 -3.83 7.06
N LEU A 82 -11.32 -4.22 7.00
CA LEU A 82 -11.86 -5.27 7.84
C LEU A 82 -11.19 -6.62 7.56
N PHE A 83 -11.02 -6.97 6.29
CA PHE A 83 -10.36 -8.21 5.93
C PHE A 83 -8.89 -8.23 6.37
N SER A 84 -8.16 -7.14 6.22
CA SER A 84 -6.77 -7.04 6.68
C SER A 84 -6.64 -7.26 8.20
N ALA A 85 -7.55 -6.67 8.98
CA ALA A 85 -7.59 -6.90 10.43
C ALA A 85 -7.96 -8.35 10.76
N PHE A 86 -8.97 -8.91 10.10
CA PHE A 86 -9.35 -10.31 10.23
C PHE A 86 -8.20 -11.25 9.89
N PHE A 87 -7.51 -10.99 8.78
CA PHE A 87 -6.37 -11.79 8.34
C PHE A 87 -5.25 -11.82 9.40
N ALA A 88 -4.92 -10.66 9.95
CA ALA A 88 -3.90 -10.55 11.01
C ALA A 88 -4.31 -11.28 12.30
N LEU A 89 -5.57 -11.15 12.72
CA LEU A 89 -6.03 -11.65 14.00
C LEU A 89 -6.37 -13.15 13.98
N HIS A 90 -6.84 -13.68 12.86
CA HIS A 90 -7.39 -15.05 12.79
C HIS A 90 -6.69 -15.95 11.78
N VAL A 91 -6.35 -15.44 10.59
CA VAL A 91 -5.76 -16.28 9.53
C VAL A 91 -4.28 -16.57 9.82
N ILE A 92 -3.49 -15.56 10.20
CA ILE A 92 -2.06 -15.75 10.48
C ILE A 92 -1.82 -16.71 11.64
N PRO A 93 -2.46 -16.58 12.81
CA PRO A 93 -2.29 -17.53 13.91
C PRO A 93 -2.72 -18.95 13.56
N LEU A 94 -3.84 -19.10 12.86
CA LEU A 94 -4.32 -20.42 12.44
C LEU A 94 -3.39 -21.07 11.42
N ARG A 95 -2.85 -20.30 10.48
CA ARG A 95 -1.80 -20.75 9.55
C ARG A 95 -0.54 -21.22 10.28
N ALA A 96 -0.11 -20.46 11.29
CA ALA A 96 1.07 -20.81 12.08
C ALA A 96 0.89 -22.14 12.81
N ASN A 97 -0.31 -22.42 13.32
CA ASN A 97 -0.63 -23.66 14.01
C ASN A 97 -0.73 -24.86 13.05
N LEU A 98 -1.36 -24.69 11.89
CA LEU A 98 -1.62 -25.77 10.94
C LEU A 98 -0.42 -26.07 10.02
N PHE A 99 0.36 -25.07 9.69
CA PHE A 99 1.48 -25.14 8.74
C PHE A 99 2.72 -24.40 9.27
N PRO A 100 3.34 -24.86 10.38
CA PRO A 100 4.40 -24.12 11.07
C PRO A 100 5.63 -23.86 10.19
N ASN A 101 6.07 -24.86 9.43
CA ASN A 101 7.24 -24.72 8.55
C ASN A 101 7.00 -23.70 7.44
N LEU A 102 5.85 -23.78 6.78
CA LEU A 102 5.46 -22.83 5.74
C LEU A 102 5.28 -21.42 6.30
N HIS A 103 4.72 -21.31 7.51
CA HIS A 103 4.59 -20.02 8.18
C HIS A 103 5.94 -19.38 8.42
N ALA A 104 6.93 -20.13 8.92
CA ALA A 104 8.29 -19.66 9.14
C ALA A 104 8.96 -19.17 7.84
N GLU A 105 8.84 -19.94 6.75
CA GLU A 105 9.36 -19.53 5.44
C GLU A 105 8.72 -18.23 4.92
N LEU A 106 7.42 -18.08 5.08
CA LEU A 106 6.70 -16.88 4.64
C LEU A 106 7.09 -15.65 5.46
N GLU A 107 7.26 -15.81 6.78
CA GLU A 107 7.72 -14.72 7.63
C GLU A 107 9.17 -14.32 7.34
N GLU A 108 10.04 -15.28 7.04
CA GLU A 108 11.41 -14.98 6.61
C GLU A 108 11.44 -14.21 5.28
N LYS A 109 10.65 -14.65 4.29
CA LYS A 109 10.50 -13.94 3.01
C LYS A 109 9.98 -12.51 3.22
N ARG A 110 9.01 -12.34 4.10
CA ARG A 110 8.46 -11.04 4.45
C ARG A 110 9.52 -10.11 5.06
N LYS A 111 10.30 -10.62 6.02
CA LYS A 111 11.41 -9.84 6.62
C LYS A 111 12.42 -9.39 5.57
N LYS A 112 12.86 -10.31 4.70
CA LYS A 112 13.78 -9.98 3.61
C LYS A 112 13.22 -8.93 2.65
N ALA A 113 11.93 -8.99 2.34
CA ALA A 113 11.26 -7.99 1.50
C ALA A 113 11.26 -6.60 2.17
N ILE A 114 10.92 -6.52 3.45
CA ILE A 114 10.95 -5.26 4.22
C ILE A 114 12.37 -4.67 4.25
N GLU A 115 13.38 -5.49 4.55
CA GLU A 115 14.79 -5.05 4.55
C GLU A 115 15.24 -4.53 3.18
N MET A 116 14.77 -5.15 2.10
CA MET A 116 15.05 -4.70 0.74
C MET A 116 14.39 -3.36 0.44
N ASP A 117 13.12 -3.20 0.80
CA ASP A 117 12.37 -1.94 0.62
C ASP A 117 13.03 -0.79 1.40
N GLU A 118 13.47 -1.04 2.63
CA GLU A 118 14.20 -0.05 3.44
C GLU A 118 15.52 0.36 2.80
N LYS A 119 16.28 -0.59 2.23
CA LYS A 119 17.52 -0.29 1.50
C LYS A 119 17.25 0.57 0.26
N ILE A 120 16.25 0.18 -0.55
CA ILE A 120 15.88 0.94 -1.74
C ILE A 120 15.47 2.36 -1.36
N LYS A 121 14.69 2.52 -0.30
CA LYS A 121 14.28 3.83 0.20
C LYS A 121 15.46 4.68 0.64
N ALA A 122 16.41 4.10 1.38
CA ALA A 122 17.62 4.80 1.81
C ALA A 122 18.49 5.24 0.62
N GLU A 123 18.63 4.40 -0.41
CA GLU A 123 19.37 4.74 -1.64
C GLU A 123 18.70 5.88 -2.41
N LEU A 124 17.37 5.86 -2.51
CA LEU A 124 16.61 6.92 -3.17
C LEU A 124 16.76 8.26 -2.44
N GLU A 125 16.65 8.26 -1.11
CA GLU A 125 16.86 9.46 -0.30
C GLU A 125 18.30 10.02 -0.42
N ALA A 126 19.30 9.13 -0.50
CA ALA A 126 20.69 9.53 -0.71
C ALA A 126 20.89 10.19 -2.09
N LYS A 127 20.32 9.59 -3.16
CA LYS A 127 20.36 10.17 -4.51
C LYS A 127 19.66 11.53 -4.60
N GLU A 128 18.49 11.67 -3.99
CA GLU A 128 17.79 12.95 -3.93
C GLU A 128 18.61 14.06 -3.22
N LYS A 129 19.27 13.70 -2.11
CA LYS A 129 20.16 14.64 -1.41
C LYS A 129 21.34 15.07 -2.26
N GLU A 130 21.93 14.12 -3.00
CA GLU A 130 23.05 14.43 -3.91
C GLU A 130 22.60 15.32 -5.07
N GLU A 131 21.44 15.03 -5.68
CA GLU A 131 20.88 15.88 -6.74
C GLU A 131 20.58 17.31 -6.25
N LYS A 132 19.95 17.43 -5.09
CA LYS A 132 19.69 18.75 -4.47
C LYS A 132 20.99 19.51 -4.18
N ALA A 133 22.03 18.80 -3.76
CA ALA A 133 23.36 19.40 -3.55
C ALA A 133 24.01 19.85 -4.88
N LYS A 134 23.90 19.04 -5.95
CA LYS A 134 24.37 19.42 -7.30
C LYS A 134 23.62 20.64 -7.83
N GLN A 135 22.30 20.67 -7.70
CA GLN A 135 21.47 21.81 -8.11
C GLN A 135 21.85 23.09 -7.36
N LYS A 136 22.08 23.02 -6.05
CA LYS A 136 22.54 24.19 -5.26
C LYS A 136 23.90 24.71 -5.73
N ARG A 137 24.83 23.82 -6.11
CA ARG A 137 26.15 24.23 -6.64
C ARG A 137 26.05 24.82 -8.05
N MET A 138 25.16 24.31 -8.88
CA MET A 138 24.99 24.77 -10.26
C MET A 138 24.20 26.06 -10.38
N LYS A 139 23.32 26.38 -9.43
CA LYS A 139 22.49 27.58 -9.45
C LYS A 139 23.27 28.88 -9.61
N PRO A 140 24.33 29.19 -8.81
CA PRO A 140 25.10 30.43 -8.97
C PRO A 140 25.87 30.48 -10.29
N ILE A 141 26.30 29.32 -10.82
CA ILE A 141 26.99 29.25 -12.11
C ILE A 141 26.04 29.63 -13.25
N LEU A 142 24.82 29.06 -13.24
CA LEU A 142 23.79 29.39 -14.21
C LEU A 142 23.38 30.86 -14.16
N GLU A 143 23.21 31.40 -12.96
CA GLU A 143 22.91 32.82 -12.76
C GLU A 143 24.03 33.72 -13.32
N ALA A 144 25.29 33.37 -13.10
CA ALA A 144 26.44 34.09 -13.66
C ALA A 144 26.47 34.02 -15.20
N ILE A 145 26.20 32.87 -15.81
CA ILE A 145 26.14 32.71 -17.27
C ILE A 145 25.02 33.57 -17.87
N ILE A 146 23.85 33.57 -17.25
CA ILE A 146 22.71 34.39 -17.71
C ILE A 146 23.04 35.88 -17.62
N ALA A 147 23.60 36.31 -16.50
CA ALA A 147 24.00 37.70 -16.31
C ALA A 147 25.05 38.17 -17.33
N TYR A 148 26.05 37.31 -17.62
CA TYR A 148 27.07 37.62 -18.65
C TYR A 148 26.46 37.69 -20.05
N GLY A 149 25.56 36.79 -20.42
CA GLY A 149 24.86 36.83 -21.70
C GLY A 149 23.98 38.06 -21.87
N ALA A 150 23.29 38.49 -20.81
CA ALA A 150 22.50 39.71 -20.82
C ALA A 150 23.38 40.97 -20.96
N ALA A 151 24.51 41.04 -20.27
CA ALA A 151 25.45 42.14 -20.38
C ALA A 151 26.04 42.28 -21.80
N GLN A 152 26.42 41.15 -22.42
CA GLN A 152 26.89 41.16 -23.82
C GLN A 152 25.81 41.62 -24.81
N SER A 153 24.58 41.23 -24.63
CA SER A 153 23.49 41.62 -25.52
C SER A 153 23.20 43.14 -25.42
N MET A 154 23.28 43.71 -24.24
CA MET A 154 23.15 45.15 -24.02
C MET A 154 24.31 45.94 -24.64
N ALA A 155 25.55 45.47 -24.48
CA ALA A 155 26.71 46.08 -25.08
C ALA A 155 26.64 46.13 -26.62
N ARG A 156 26.15 45.03 -27.24
CA ARG A 156 25.92 45.00 -28.70
C ARG A 156 24.84 45.99 -29.15
N LYS A 157 23.74 46.13 -28.40
CA LYS A 157 22.67 47.08 -28.71
C LYS A 157 23.17 48.53 -28.59
N GLN A 158 23.97 48.87 -27.57
CA GLN A 158 24.55 50.17 -27.39
C GLN A 158 25.53 50.54 -28.53
N LYS A 159 26.32 49.57 -29.01
CA LYS A 159 27.24 49.80 -30.13
C LYS A 159 26.46 50.06 -31.41
N GLN A 160 25.40 49.34 -31.68
CA GLN A 160 24.53 49.54 -32.85
C GLN A 160 23.79 50.91 -32.81
N MET A 161 23.49 51.45 -31.62
CA MET A 161 22.89 52.79 -31.52
C MET A 161 23.88 53.89 -31.73
N LYS A 162 25.18 53.74 -31.42
CA LYS A 162 26.22 54.73 -31.64
C LYS A 162 26.66 54.80 -33.12
N ASP A 163 26.56 53.71 -33.83
CA ASP A 163 26.97 53.61 -35.24
C ASP A 163 25.86 54.01 -36.23
N LYS A 164 24.70 54.50 -35.78
CA LYS A 164 23.70 55.09 -36.67
C LYS A 164 24.16 56.48 -37.10
N PRO A 165 24.40 56.72 -38.40
CA PRO A 165 24.77 58.01 -38.90
C PRO A 165 23.65 59.02 -38.62
N ASN A 166 24.06 60.19 -38.09
CA ASN A 166 23.18 61.30 -37.78
C ASN A 166 22.68 61.90 -39.10
N MET A 167 21.61 61.35 -39.66
CA MET A 167 20.95 62.02 -40.79
C MET A 167 20.23 63.25 -40.31
N LYS A 168 20.96 64.36 -40.19
CA LYS A 168 20.34 65.65 -40.14
C LYS A 168 19.92 66.01 -41.57
N ARG A 169 18.63 66.23 -41.78
CA ARG A 169 18.11 67.03 -42.93
C ARG A 169 18.38 68.48 -42.74
#